data_7b10582bb8812f692070cf548e0d7123
#
_entry.id   7b10582bb8812f692070cf548e0d7123
#
_cell.length_a   1.000
_cell.length_b   1.000
_cell.length_c   1.000
_cell.angle_alpha   90.00
_cell.angle_beta   90.00
_cell.angle_gamma   90.00
#
_symmetry.space_group_name_H-M   'P 1'
#
loop_
_entity.id
_entity.type
_entity.pdbx_description
1 polymer ?
#
loop_
_entity_poly.entity_id
_entity_poly.type
_entity_poly.pdbx_seq_one_letter_code
_entity_poly.pdbx_strand_id
1 'polypeptide(L)'
;MYSFFMVLVTCLCLAVLFSLSGNEILTSAQMHLRERVQESADEIELEDGEFEIDSDFYSLDNNVYLALYDTGGNFLYGKVPPGLEQAPQFEDGKIQTVKSGTEQWYVYDVQYEMENGQEFYIRGVVSVTETQKEFLIAVRFAVILLPLTVILTALIGYRLIRRTLLPVRQMTETVQEIQKDGDLSRRIGVSQDTGKDEFYQLAGTFDGMLESLEQAFLRERQFTSDVSHEL
;
A
#
# COMPACT_ATOMS: atom_id res chain seq x y z
N MET A 1 7.11 21.34 -8.51
CA MET A 1 5.65 21.47 -8.60
C MET A 1 4.95 20.13 -8.93
N TYR A 2 5.35 19.40 -9.96
CA TYR A 2 4.71 18.14 -10.37
C TYR A 2 4.71 17.08 -9.25
N SER A 3 5.85 16.85 -8.59
CA SER A 3 5.97 15.89 -7.47
C SER A 3 5.08 16.26 -6.27
N PHE A 4 4.95 17.54 -5.97
CA PHE A 4 4.08 18.02 -4.89
C PHE A 4 2.61 17.72 -5.19
N PHE A 5 2.19 17.97 -6.44
CA PHE A 5 0.82 17.68 -6.87
C PHE A 5 0.52 16.17 -6.84
N MET A 6 1.45 15.31 -7.29
CA MET A 6 1.29 13.86 -7.19
C MET A 6 1.17 13.38 -5.74
N VAL A 7 1.99 13.90 -4.83
CA VAL A 7 1.91 13.57 -3.40
C VAL A 7 0.54 13.97 -2.83
N LEU A 8 0.09 15.18 -3.15
CA LEU A 8 -1.20 15.69 -2.67
C LEU A 8 -2.37 14.83 -3.16
N VAL A 9 -2.38 14.47 -4.46
CA VAL A 9 -3.41 13.58 -5.03
C VAL A 9 -3.38 12.19 -4.40
N THR A 10 -2.19 11.61 -4.21
CA THR A 10 -2.04 10.31 -3.57
C THR A 10 -2.55 10.32 -2.13
N CYS A 11 -2.19 11.35 -1.35
CA CYS A 11 -2.68 11.50 0.03
C CYS A 11 -4.20 11.69 0.08
N LEU A 12 -4.78 12.44 -0.86
CA LEU A 12 -6.23 12.64 -0.94
C LEU A 12 -6.95 11.33 -1.28
N CYS A 13 -6.47 10.59 -2.28
CA CYS A 13 -7.03 9.28 -2.65
C CYS A 13 -7.01 8.30 -1.46
N LEU A 14 -5.90 8.27 -0.72
CA LEU A 14 -5.77 7.40 0.45
C LEU A 14 -6.68 7.82 1.59
N ALA A 15 -6.82 9.12 1.86
CA ALA A 15 -7.74 9.61 2.88
C ALA A 15 -9.20 9.21 2.56
N VAL A 16 -9.59 9.28 1.27
CA VAL A 16 -10.91 8.84 0.81
C VAL A 16 -11.06 7.32 0.97
N LEU A 17 -10.09 6.52 0.54
CA LEU A 17 -10.11 5.07 0.68
C LEU A 17 -10.23 4.64 2.14
N PHE A 18 -9.45 5.20 3.05
CA PHE A 18 -9.53 4.88 4.47
C PHE A 18 -10.85 5.34 5.12
N SER A 19 -11.39 6.48 4.67
CA SER A 19 -12.69 6.96 5.18
C SER A 19 -13.84 6.03 4.79
N LEU A 20 -13.81 5.46 3.59
CA LEU A 20 -14.81 4.50 3.12
C LEU A 20 -14.64 3.12 3.76
N SER A 21 -13.40 2.67 3.94
CA SER A 21 -13.08 1.33 4.44
C SER A 21 -13.50 1.08 5.89
N GLY A 22 -13.57 2.12 6.72
CA GLY A 22 -13.93 1.96 8.14
C GLY A 22 -15.35 1.41 8.39
N ASN A 23 -16.31 1.79 7.56
CA ASN A 23 -17.68 1.28 7.67
C ASN A 23 -17.83 -0.13 7.08
N GLU A 24 -17.10 -0.42 6.00
CA GLU A 24 -17.13 -1.74 5.35
C GLU A 24 -16.58 -2.84 6.25
N ILE A 25 -15.58 -2.54 7.08
CA ILE A 25 -14.98 -3.51 8.00
C ILE A 25 -15.98 -3.98 9.06
N LEU A 26 -16.77 -3.06 9.61
CA LEU A 26 -17.80 -3.43 10.58
C LEU A 26 -18.92 -4.24 9.94
N THR A 27 -19.30 -3.91 8.71
CA THR A 27 -20.28 -4.68 7.92
C THR A 27 -19.74 -6.07 7.59
N SER A 28 -18.47 -6.16 7.22
CA SER A 28 -17.80 -7.43 6.95
C SER A 28 -17.73 -8.31 8.21
N ALA A 29 -17.39 -7.73 9.37
CA ALA A 29 -17.38 -8.46 10.63
C ALA A 29 -18.76 -9.02 10.98
N GLN A 30 -19.84 -8.27 10.74
CA GLN A 30 -21.21 -8.74 10.95
C GLN A 30 -21.59 -9.86 9.96
N MET A 31 -21.12 -9.77 8.71
CA MET A 31 -21.38 -10.78 7.68
C MET A 31 -20.66 -12.09 8.01
N HIS A 32 -19.37 -12.02 8.35
CA HIS A 32 -18.58 -13.19 8.76
C HIS A 32 -19.12 -13.84 10.03
N LEU A 33 -19.55 -13.03 11.01
CA LEU A 33 -20.20 -13.54 12.22
C LEU A 33 -21.45 -14.35 11.88
N ARG A 34 -22.29 -13.82 10.98
CA ARG A 34 -23.52 -14.50 10.56
C ARG A 34 -23.25 -15.79 9.79
N GLU A 35 -22.32 -15.72 8.84
CA GLU A 35 -21.87 -16.86 8.02
C GLU A 35 -21.30 -17.97 8.92
N ARG A 36 -20.37 -17.64 9.81
CA ARG A 36 -19.74 -18.62 10.70
C ARG A 36 -20.74 -19.30 11.65
N VAL A 37 -21.74 -18.58 12.17
CA VAL A 37 -22.79 -19.16 13.02
C VAL A 37 -23.70 -20.07 12.20
N GLN A 38 -24.00 -19.75 10.93
CA GLN A 38 -24.82 -20.59 10.08
C GLN A 38 -24.10 -21.86 9.66
N GLU A 39 -22.82 -21.75 9.29
CA GLU A 39 -22.00 -22.91 8.93
C GLU A 39 -21.80 -23.85 10.13
N SER A 40 -21.65 -23.33 11.33
CA SER A 40 -21.41 -24.13 12.53
C SER A 40 -22.58 -25.05 12.92
N ALA A 41 -23.75 -24.86 12.34
CA ALA A 41 -24.86 -25.78 12.56
C ALA A 41 -24.57 -27.18 11.99
N ASP A 42 -23.87 -27.22 10.86
CA ASP A 42 -23.48 -28.48 10.19
C ASP A 42 -22.34 -29.22 10.92
N GLU A 43 -21.67 -28.54 11.86
CA GLU A 43 -20.58 -29.10 12.68
C GLU A 43 -21.07 -29.74 13.98
N ILE A 44 -22.40 -29.75 14.20
CA ILE A 44 -23.05 -30.25 15.43
C ILE A 44 -23.91 -31.45 15.05
N GLU A 45 -23.52 -32.61 15.49
CA GLU A 45 -24.28 -33.85 15.36
C GLU A 45 -24.74 -34.34 16.74
N LEU A 46 -25.77 -35.17 16.78
CA LEU A 46 -26.25 -35.80 17.99
C LEU A 46 -26.08 -37.32 17.83
N GLU A 47 -25.16 -37.91 18.57
CA GLU A 47 -24.94 -39.34 18.62
C GLU A 47 -25.27 -39.89 20.03
N ASP A 48 -26.13 -40.89 20.14
CA ASP A 48 -26.57 -41.48 21.41
C ASP A 48 -27.11 -40.52 22.48
N GLY A 49 -27.61 -39.33 22.07
CA GLY A 49 -28.16 -38.32 22.96
C GLY A 49 -27.12 -37.35 23.56
N GLU A 50 -25.88 -37.45 23.13
CA GLU A 50 -24.81 -36.49 23.44
C GLU A 50 -24.44 -35.70 22.15
N PHE A 51 -24.07 -34.41 22.34
CA PHE A 51 -23.60 -33.61 21.22
C PHE A 51 -22.19 -34.04 20.80
N GLU A 52 -22.05 -34.47 19.57
CA GLU A 52 -20.77 -34.65 18.92
C GLU A 52 -20.45 -33.39 18.12
N ILE A 53 -19.38 -32.69 18.49
CA ILE A 53 -19.03 -31.39 17.96
C ILE A 53 -17.68 -31.50 17.28
N ASP A 54 -17.61 -31.14 16.00
CA ASP A 54 -16.36 -31.11 15.26
C ASP A 54 -15.34 -30.14 15.89
N SER A 55 -14.08 -30.45 15.75
CA SER A 55 -12.97 -29.63 16.22
C SER A 55 -13.00 -28.21 15.63
N ASP A 56 -13.56 -28.04 14.44
CA ASP A 56 -13.68 -26.77 13.74
C ASP A 56 -14.61 -25.79 14.45
N PHE A 57 -15.62 -26.27 15.16
CA PHE A 57 -16.47 -25.44 16.03
C PHE A 57 -15.67 -24.67 17.07
N TYR A 58 -14.57 -25.26 17.56
CA TYR A 58 -13.70 -24.63 18.55
C TYR A 58 -12.62 -23.74 17.92
N SER A 59 -12.52 -23.71 16.60
CA SER A 59 -11.57 -22.84 15.90
C SER A 59 -12.02 -21.38 15.96
N LEU A 60 -11.04 -20.48 16.16
CA LEU A 60 -11.30 -19.03 16.08
C LEU A 60 -11.09 -18.57 14.64
N ASP A 61 -12.08 -18.84 13.79
CA ASP A 61 -12.04 -18.30 12.44
C ASP A 61 -12.52 -16.83 12.46
N ASN A 62 -11.72 -15.95 11.87
CA ASN A 62 -11.98 -14.49 11.85
C ASN A 62 -12.26 -13.88 13.24
N ASN A 63 -11.66 -14.42 14.31
CA ASN A 63 -11.88 -14.00 15.71
C ASN A 63 -13.35 -14.14 16.18
N VAL A 64 -14.13 -15.05 15.58
CA VAL A 64 -15.48 -15.39 16.00
C VAL A 64 -15.42 -16.48 17.05
N TYR A 65 -16.00 -16.22 18.19
CA TYR A 65 -16.22 -17.19 19.28
C TYR A 65 -17.57 -17.83 19.09
N LEU A 66 -17.64 -19.16 19.11
CA LEU A 66 -18.88 -19.91 19.02
C LEU A 66 -19.18 -20.60 20.37
N ALA A 67 -20.43 -20.57 20.77
CA ALA A 67 -20.90 -21.22 21.96
C ALA A 67 -22.32 -21.77 21.77
N LEU A 68 -22.57 -22.96 22.30
CA LEU A 68 -23.83 -23.66 22.27
C LEU A 68 -24.52 -23.53 23.61
N TYR A 69 -25.82 -23.24 23.57
CA TYR A 69 -26.68 -23.06 24.76
C TYR A 69 -27.96 -23.87 24.63
N ASP A 70 -28.47 -24.35 25.74
CA ASP A 70 -29.83 -24.91 25.77
C ASP A 70 -30.92 -23.79 25.72
N THR A 71 -32.17 -24.18 25.60
CA THR A 71 -33.31 -23.22 25.60
C THR A 71 -33.48 -22.51 26.92
N GLY A 72 -32.91 -23.02 28.02
CA GLY A 72 -32.87 -22.38 29.33
C GLY A 72 -31.74 -21.35 29.47
N GLY A 73 -30.86 -21.23 28.46
CA GLY A 73 -29.72 -20.32 28.50
C GLY A 73 -28.50 -20.88 29.22
N ASN A 74 -28.45 -22.18 29.50
CA ASN A 74 -27.28 -22.79 30.10
C ASN A 74 -26.23 -23.08 29.00
N PHE A 75 -24.98 -22.74 29.28
CA PHE A 75 -23.86 -23.04 28.41
C PHE A 75 -23.63 -24.55 28.31
N LEU A 76 -23.54 -25.06 27.10
CA LEU A 76 -23.28 -26.48 26.84
C LEU A 76 -21.85 -26.68 26.37
N TYR A 77 -21.47 -26.08 25.23
CA TYR A 77 -20.18 -26.28 24.59
C TYR A 77 -19.65 -24.99 23.94
N GLY A 78 -18.38 -24.98 23.56
CA GLY A 78 -17.78 -23.90 22.80
C GLY A 78 -16.86 -22.99 23.60
N LYS A 79 -16.71 -21.76 23.14
CA LYS A 79 -15.86 -20.72 23.78
C LYS A 79 -16.61 -19.42 23.94
N VAL A 80 -16.52 -18.83 25.13
CA VAL A 80 -17.01 -17.49 25.41
C VAL A 80 -15.81 -16.55 25.54
N PRO A 81 -15.80 -15.37 24.88
CA PRO A 81 -14.68 -14.45 24.99
C PRO A 81 -14.56 -13.90 26.43
N PRO A 82 -13.32 -13.77 26.95
CA PRO A 82 -13.10 -13.37 28.35
C PRO A 82 -13.51 -11.94 28.69
N GLY A 83 -13.77 -11.10 27.67
CA GLY A 83 -14.20 -9.70 27.84
C GLY A 83 -15.72 -9.50 27.85
N LEU A 84 -16.52 -10.53 27.61
CA LEU A 84 -17.98 -10.46 27.61
C LEU A 84 -18.53 -10.84 28.99
N GLU A 85 -18.57 -9.89 29.94
CA GLU A 85 -19.03 -10.14 31.29
C GLU A 85 -20.56 -10.36 31.41
N GLN A 86 -21.33 -9.71 30.53
CA GLN A 86 -22.79 -9.84 30.50
C GLN A 86 -23.25 -10.17 29.09
N ALA A 87 -23.66 -11.40 28.86
CA ALA A 87 -24.27 -11.81 27.62
C ALA A 87 -25.70 -11.23 27.51
N PRO A 88 -26.13 -10.71 26.35
CA PRO A 88 -27.48 -10.24 26.14
C PRO A 88 -28.47 -11.42 26.12
N GLN A 89 -29.76 -11.12 26.21
CA GLN A 89 -30.80 -12.12 26.02
C GLN A 89 -30.73 -12.67 24.58
N PHE A 90 -31.13 -13.91 24.40
CA PHE A 90 -31.16 -14.54 23.10
C PHE A 90 -32.20 -13.88 22.18
N GLU A 91 -31.78 -13.43 21.01
CA GLU A 91 -32.68 -12.90 19.98
C GLU A 91 -32.34 -13.59 18.65
N ASP A 92 -33.18 -14.53 18.25
CA ASP A 92 -33.00 -15.32 17.04
C ASP A 92 -32.87 -14.46 15.77
N GLY A 93 -31.83 -14.73 14.98
CA GLY A 93 -31.56 -14.10 13.67
C GLY A 93 -31.15 -12.62 13.71
N LYS A 94 -30.92 -12.04 14.90
CA LYS A 94 -30.54 -10.62 15.04
C LYS A 94 -29.13 -10.45 15.56
N ILE A 95 -28.44 -9.45 15.00
CA ILE A 95 -27.14 -9.01 15.53
C ILE A 95 -27.38 -7.96 16.62
N GLN A 96 -26.92 -8.26 17.81
CA GLN A 96 -26.94 -7.36 18.96
C GLN A 96 -25.57 -6.70 19.13
N THR A 97 -25.56 -5.44 19.53
CA THR A 97 -24.32 -4.74 19.90
C THR A 97 -24.26 -4.58 21.40
N VAL A 98 -23.26 -5.18 22.02
CA VAL A 98 -23.07 -5.19 23.47
C VAL A 98 -21.81 -4.45 23.85
N LYS A 99 -21.88 -3.61 24.88
CA LYS A 99 -20.72 -2.97 25.50
C LYS A 99 -20.43 -3.66 26.84
N SER A 100 -19.21 -4.17 26.97
CA SER A 100 -18.71 -4.78 28.20
C SER A 100 -17.37 -4.11 28.55
N GLY A 101 -17.38 -3.31 29.61
CA GLY A 101 -16.23 -2.48 29.99
C GLY A 101 -15.82 -1.49 28.90
N THR A 102 -14.59 -1.61 28.41
CA THR A 102 -14.04 -0.78 27.31
C THR A 102 -14.20 -1.41 25.94
N GLU A 103 -14.75 -2.62 25.88
CA GLU A 103 -14.89 -3.39 24.66
C GLU A 103 -16.32 -3.37 24.13
N GLN A 104 -16.45 -3.47 22.83
CA GLN A 104 -17.72 -3.56 22.12
C GLN A 104 -17.74 -4.86 21.33
N TRP A 105 -18.85 -5.57 21.41
CA TRP A 105 -19.05 -6.89 20.83
C TRP A 105 -20.27 -6.91 19.93
N TYR A 106 -20.20 -7.66 18.84
CA TYR A 106 -21.37 -8.12 18.12
C TYR A 106 -21.69 -9.53 18.59
N VAL A 107 -22.95 -9.77 18.90
CA VAL A 107 -23.51 -11.06 19.29
C VAL A 107 -24.60 -11.42 18.30
N TYR A 108 -24.54 -12.62 17.79
CA TYR A 108 -25.53 -13.14 16.86
C TYR A 108 -25.98 -14.53 17.32
N ASP A 109 -27.29 -14.70 17.52
CA ASP A 109 -27.89 -15.91 18.00
C ASP A 109 -28.75 -16.51 16.90
N VAL A 110 -28.69 -17.85 16.76
CA VAL A 110 -29.60 -18.61 15.91
C VAL A 110 -30.13 -19.81 16.67
N GLN A 111 -31.44 -19.97 16.64
CA GLN A 111 -32.11 -21.11 17.20
C GLN A 111 -32.15 -22.24 16.18
N TYR A 112 -31.74 -23.41 16.57
CA TYR A 112 -31.80 -24.63 15.76
C TYR A 112 -32.64 -25.68 16.47
N GLU A 113 -33.41 -26.42 15.67
CA GLU A 113 -34.18 -27.58 16.10
C GLU A 113 -33.59 -28.81 15.40
N MET A 114 -33.18 -29.79 16.18
CA MET A 114 -32.70 -31.07 15.66
C MET A 114 -33.85 -31.98 15.24
N GLU A 115 -33.56 -33.02 14.47
CA GLU A 115 -34.54 -34.03 13.98
C GLU A 115 -35.30 -34.71 15.13
N ASN A 116 -34.74 -34.78 16.33
CA ASN A 116 -35.37 -35.34 17.54
C ASN A 116 -36.32 -34.35 18.26
N GLY A 117 -36.51 -33.12 17.77
CA GLY A 117 -37.31 -32.05 18.36
C GLY A 117 -36.58 -31.31 19.51
N GLN A 118 -35.30 -31.51 19.70
CA GLN A 118 -34.52 -30.77 20.70
C GLN A 118 -34.07 -29.43 20.12
N GLU A 119 -34.38 -28.35 20.83
CA GLU A 119 -34.01 -27.00 20.47
C GLU A 119 -32.74 -26.53 21.24
N PHE A 120 -31.90 -25.75 20.58
CA PHE A 120 -30.72 -25.13 21.16
C PHE A 120 -30.36 -23.82 20.45
N TYR A 121 -29.53 -22.99 21.07
CA TYR A 121 -29.03 -21.77 20.48
C TYR A 121 -27.54 -21.89 20.17
N ILE A 122 -27.17 -21.50 18.94
CA ILE A 122 -25.77 -21.23 18.59
C ILE A 122 -25.56 -19.73 18.70
N ARG A 123 -24.65 -19.33 19.56
CA ARG A 123 -24.25 -17.94 19.77
C ARG A 123 -22.87 -17.71 19.18
N GLY A 124 -22.79 -16.80 18.23
CA GLY A 124 -21.53 -16.26 17.77
C GLY A 124 -21.24 -14.90 18.40
N VAL A 125 -19.97 -14.66 18.72
CA VAL A 125 -19.51 -13.41 19.33
C VAL A 125 -18.22 -12.96 18.65
N VAL A 126 -18.15 -11.69 18.23
CA VAL A 126 -16.93 -11.08 17.67
C VAL A 126 -16.66 -9.73 18.30
N SER A 127 -15.39 -9.43 18.57
CA SER A 127 -14.98 -8.14 19.12
C SER A 127 -14.92 -7.06 18.04
N VAL A 128 -15.79 -6.06 18.16
CA VAL A 128 -15.75 -4.84 17.33
C VAL A 128 -14.47 -4.05 17.63
N THR A 129 -14.09 -4.00 18.91
CA THR A 129 -12.92 -3.24 19.37
C THR A 129 -11.61 -3.81 18.81
N GLU A 130 -11.47 -5.14 18.79
CA GLU A 130 -10.29 -5.78 18.21
C GLU A 130 -10.22 -5.57 16.70
N THR A 131 -11.33 -5.80 15.99
CA THR A 131 -11.42 -5.55 14.54
C THR A 131 -11.03 -4.10 14.20
N GLN A 132 -11.51 -3.12 14.98
CA GLN A 132 -11.13 -1.73 14.79
C GLN A 132 -9.65 -1.46 15.12
N LYS A 133 -9.08 -2.08 16.14
CA LYS A 133 -7.66 -1.93 16.50
C LYS A 133 -6.76 -2.47 15.39
N GLU A 134 -7.06 -3.65 14.84
CA GLU A 134 -6.30 -4.24 13.73
C GLU A 134 -6.29 -3.32 12.50
N PHE A 135 -7.46 -2.77 12.17
CA PHE A 135 -7.56 -1.78 11.09
C PHE A 135 -6.74 -0.53 11.37
N LEU A 136 -6.81 0.04 12.58
CA LEU A 136 -6.04 1.22 12.95
C LEU A 136 -4.53 0.97 12.89
N ILE A 137 -4.08 -0.24 13.21
CA ILE A 137 -2.67 -0.63 13.06
C ILE A 137 -2.28 -0.58 11.58
N ALA A 138 -3.06 -1.18 10.69
CA ALA A 138 -2.81 -1.15 9.25
C ALA A 138 -2.78 0.29 8.70
N VAL A 139 -3.73 1.14 9.13
CA VAL A 139 -3.77 2.58 8.79
C VAL A 139 -2.50 3.28 9.26
N ARG A 140 -2.06 3.03 10.49
CA ARG A 140 -0.83 3.64 11.04
C ARG A 140 0.40 3.28 10.23
N PHE A 141 0.56 2.00 9.84
CA PHE A 141 1.64 1.58 8.97
C PHE A 141 1.57 2.24 7.59
N ALA A 142 0.39 2.33 7.00
CA ALA A 142 0.19 2.98 5.72
C ALA A 142 0.56 4.47 5.76
N VAL A 143 0.14 5.20 6.81
CA VAL A 143 0.43 6.63 7.00
C VAL A 143 1.93 6.90 7.14
N ILE A 144 2.72 5.96 7.68
CA ILE A 144 4.17 6.10 7.81
C ILE A 144 4.88 5.66 6.51
N LEU A 145 4.51 4.49 5.97
CA LEU A 145 5.20 3.88 4.84
C LEU A 145 5.02 4.66 3.54
N LEU A 146 3.82 5.22 3.32
CA LEU A 146 3.51 5.94 2.09
C LEU A 146 4.34 7.21 1.89
N PRO A 147 4.42 8.16 2.85
CA PRO A 147 5.27 9.32 2.65
C PRO A 147 6.75 8.93 2.54
N LEU A 148 7.18 7.89 3.24
CA LEU A 148 8.55 7.39 3.13
C LEU A 148 8.87 6.90 1.70
N THR A 149 7.98 6.12 1.08
CA THR A 149 8.16 5.63 -0.29
C THR A 149 8.11 6.77 -1.30
N VAL A 150 7.25 7.77 -1.11
CA VAL A 150 7.17 8.96 -1.97
C VAL A 150 8.47 9.77 -1.88
N ILE A 151 8.98 10.02 -0.67
CA ILE A 151 10.24 10.75 -0.47
C ILE A 151 11.41 9.99 -1.11
N LEU A 152 11.49 8.68 -0.91
CA LEU A 152 12.54 7.84 -1.48
C LEU A 152 12.50 7.88 -3.01
N THR A 153 11.32 7.72 -3.60
CA THR A 153 11.11 7.78 -5.06
C THR A 153 11.48 9.16 -5.62
N ALA A 154 11.09 10.24 -4.92
CA ALA A 154 11.44 11.60 -5.32
C ALA A 154 12.96 11.86 -5.27
N LEU A 155 13.65 11.35 -4.24
CA LEU A 155 15.11 11.47 -4.12
C LEU A 155 15.83 10.71 -5.24
N ILE A 156 15.41 9.47 -5.51
CA ILE A 156 15.97 8.65 -6.60
C ILE A 156 15.73 9.35 -7.95
N GLY A 157 14.49 9.78 -8.22
CA GLY A 157 14.13 10.49 -9.45
C GLY A 157 14.91 11.79 -9.62
N TYR A 158 15.04 12.61 -8.57
CA TYR A 158 15.84 13.83 -8.60
C TYR A 158 17.30 13.55 -8.93
N ARG A 159 17.90 12.54 -8.26
CA ARG A 159 19.30 12.17 -8.53
C ARG A 159 19.48 11.64 -9.95
N LEU A 160 18.55 10.84 -10.47
CA LEU A 160 18.59 10.31 -11.83
C LEU A 160 18.50 11.44 -12.87
N ILE A 161 17.48 12.29 -12.76
CA ILE A 161 17.27 13.45 -13.66
C ILE A 161 18.50 14.36 -13.64
N ARG A 162 19.02 14.70 -12.45
CA ARG A 162 20.19 15.55 -12.35
C ARG A 162 21.43 14.94 -13.04
N ARG A 163 21.61 13.62 -12.90
CA ARG A 163 22.72 12.92 -13.56
C ARG A 163 22.56 12.86 -15.07
N THR A 164 21.36 12.57 -15.57
CA THR A 164 21.05 12.45 -16.98
C THR A 164 21.09 13.79 -17.72
N LEU A 165 20.68 14.88 -17.06
CA LEU A 165 20.67 16.23 -17.66
C LEU A 165 22.00 17.01 -17.49
N LEU A 166 22.95 16.48 -16.71
CA LEU A 166 24.24 17.13 -16.52
C LEU A 166 25.01 17.39 -17.82
N PRO A 167 25.12 16.43 -18.76
CA PRO A 167 25.80 16.67 -20.03
C PRO A 167 25.17 17.78 -20.87
N VAL A 168 23.83 17.84 -20.92
CA VAL A 168 23.10 18.89 -21.65
C VAL A 168 23.40 20.28 -21.10
N ARG A 169 23.47 20.39 -19.79
CA ARG A 169 23.84 21.66 -19.14
C ARG A 169 25.28 22.06 -19.47
N GLN A 170 26.21 21.12 -19.42
CA GLN A 170 27.62 21.36 -19.77
C GLN A 170 27.75 21.80 -21.22
N MET A 171 27.04 21.14 -22.15
CA MET A 171 26.98 21.59 -23.58
C MET A 171 26.52 23.04 -23.70
N THR A 172 25.45 23.41 -23.02
CA THR A 172 24.89 24.75 -23.08
C THR A 172 25.91 25.78 -22.54
N GLU A 173 26.57 25.47 -21.42
CA GLU A 173 27.59 26.34 -20.83
C GLU A 173 28.79 26.50 -21.77
N THR A 174 29.29 25.39 -22.34
CA THR A 174 30.41 25.43 -23.31
C THR A 174 30.09 26.25 -24.56
N VAL A 175 28.90 26.09 -25.15
CA VAL A 175 28.44 26.91 -26.30
C VAL A 175 28.39 28.39 -25.96
N GLN A 176 27.87 28.75 -24.80
CA GLN A 176 27.81 30.16 -24.36
C GLN A 176 29.19 30.75 -24.12
N GLU A 177 30.14 30.00 -23.64
CA GLU A 177 31.53 30.42 -23.45
C GLU A 177 32.21 30.61 -24.81
N ILE A 178 32.06 29.67 -25.77
CA ILE A 178 32.60 29.82 -27.14
C ILE A 178 32.01 31.05 -27.84
N GLN A 179 30.70 31.33 -27.67
CA GLN A 179 30.09 32.54 -28.21
C GLN A 179 30.70 33.82 -27.64
N LYS A 180 31.15 33.81 -26.38
CA LYS A 180 31.66 34.98 -25.70
C LYS A 180 33.12 35.30 -26.05
N ASP A 181 33.98 34.28 -26.13
CA ASP A 181 35.43 34.43 -26.26
C ASP A 181 35.96 33.90 -27.60
N GLY A 182 35.15 33.20 -28.39
CA GLY A 182 35.54 32.67 -29.70
C GLY A 182 36.52 31.47 -29.61
N ASP A 183 36.71 30.89 -28.43
CA ASP A 183 37.64 29.82 -28.19
C ASP A 183 37.03 28.46 -28.56
N LEU A 184 37.30 28.00 -29.77
CA LEU A 184 36.86 26.71 -30.31
C LEU A 184 37.64 25.51 -29.75
N SER A 185 38.70 25.71 -28.96
CA SER A 185 39.46 24.61 -28.33
C SER A 185 38.77 23.98 -27.15
N ARG A 186 37.70 24.59 -26.67
CA ARG A 186 36.93 24.08 -25.54
C ARG A 186 36.21 22.78 -25.92
N ARG A 187 36.09 21.89 -24.93
CA ARG A 187 35.40 20.62 -25.05
C ARG A 187 34.47 20.44 -23.85
N ILE A 188 33.40 19.67 -24.06
CA ILE A 188 32.47 19.32 -22.96
C ILE A 188 33.17 18.38 -22.00
N GLY A 189 34.15 17.60 -22.48
CA GLY A 189 35.04 16.81 -21.61
C GLY A 189 34.33 15.66 -20.89
N VAL A 190 33.27 15.12 -21.45
CA VAL A 190 32.54 13.98 -20.88
C VAL A 190 33.40 12.73 -21.04
N SER A 191 33.90 12.19 -19.93
CA SER A 191 34.68 10.95 -19.96
C SER A 191 33.85 9.80 -20.52
N GLN A 192 34.41 9.09 -21.50
CA GLN A 192 33.79 7.92 -22.19
C GLN A 192 33.42 6.76 -21.24
N ASP A 193 33.85 6.82 -19.98
CA ASP A 193 33.75 5.73 -19.02
C ASP A 193 32.44 5.72 -18.18
N THR A 194 31.51 6.69 -18.37
CA THR A 194 30.42 6.91 -17.45
C THR A 194 29.04 6.56 -18.00
N GLY A 195 28.90 5.88 -19.14
CA GLY A 195 27.59 5.36 -19.52
C GLY A 195 27.31 5.32 -21.01
N LYS A 196 26.62 4.29 -21.42
CA LYS A 196 25.99 4.10 -22.72
C LYS A 196 24.66 4.88 -22.85
N ASP A 197 24.60 6.08 -22.26
CA ASP A 197 23.41 6.92 -22.28
C ASP A 197 23.47 7.81 -23.52
N GLU A 198 22.39 7.98 -24.24
CA GLU A 198 22.26 8.76 -25.47
C GLU A 198 22.77 10.20 -25.31
N PHE A 199 22.66 10.78 -24.12
CA PHE A 199 23.16 12.11 -23.81
C PHE A 199 24.70 12.19 -23.81
N TYR A 200 25.37 11.13 -23.40
CA TYR A 200 26.83 11.06 -23.45
C TYR A 200 27.35 10.85 -24.88
N GLN A 201 26.62 10.08 -25.70
CA GLN A 201 26.92 9.96 -27.13
C GLN A 201 26.74 11.29 -27.86
N LEU A 202 25.68 12.04 -27.51
CA LEU A 202 25.43 13.38 -28.03
C LEU A 202 26.58 14.34 -27.67
N ALA A 203 27.06 14.30 -26.41
CA ALA A 203 28.19 15.11 -25.96
C ALA A 203 29.48 14.81 -26.76
N GLY A 204 29.79 13.53 -26.98
CA GLY A 204 30.93 13.12 -27.79
C GLY A 204 30.81 13.54 -29.24
N THR A 205 29.61 13.46 -29.85
CA THR A 205 29.35 13.95 -31.22
C THR A 205 29.54 15.47 -31.30
N PHE A 206 29.13 16.20 -30.27
CA PHE A 206 29.30 17.64 -30.21
C PHE A 206 30.78 18.04 -30.08
N ASP A 207 31.55 17.34 -29.26
CA ASP A 207 33.01 17.56 -29.17
C ASP A 207 33.72 17.29 -30.52
N GLY A 208 33.31 16.24 -31.23
CA GLY A 208 33.82 15.97 -32.60
C GLY A 208 33.45 17.07 -33.63
N MET A 209 32.27 17.67 -33.48
CA MET A 209 31.88 18.83 -34.31
C MET A 209 32.73 20.06 -33.99
N LEU A 210 32.98 20.35 -32.71
CA LEU A 210 33.86 21.45 -32.30
C LEU A 210 35.28 21.27 -32.79
N GLU A 211 35.83 20.05 -32.76
CA GLU A 211 37.14 19.73 -33.31
C GLU A 211 37.23 19.98 -34.83
N SER A 212 36.19 19.59 -35.57
CA SER A 212 36.11 19.81 -37.00
C SER A 212 36.05 21.31 -37.33
N LEU A 213 35.31 22.11 -36.56
CA LEU A 213 35.25 23.55 -36.71
C LEU A 213 36.58 24.23 -36.40
N GLU A 214 37.23 23.83 -35.31
CA GLU A 214 38.56 24.35 -34.94
C GLU A 214 39.58 24.12 -36.03
N GLN A 215 39.63 22.88 -36.59
CA GLN A 215 40.52 22.54 -37.68
C GLN A 215 40.22 23.33 -38.97
N ALA A 216 38.94 23.56 -39.28
CA ALA A 216 38.54 24.38 -40.43
C ALA A 216 38.99 25.82 -40.26
N PHE A 217 38.84 26.39 -39.09
CA PHE A 217 39.22 27.78 -38.75
C PHE A 217 40.76 27.95 -38.79
N LEU A 218 41.51 26.98 -38.30
CA LEU A 218 42.97 27.00 -38.35
C LEU A 218 43.48 26.94 -39.79
N ARG A 219 42.87 26.12 -40.65
CA ARG A 219 43.21 26.06 -42.10
C ARG A 219 42.89 27.37 -42.81
N GLU A 220 41.76 28.01 -42.56
CA GLU A 220 41.40 29.29 -43.12
C GLU A 220 42.36 30.39 -42.69
N ARG A 221 42.77 30.41 -41.44
CA ARG A 221 43.72 31.38 -40.90
C ARG A 221 45.11 31.22 -41.50
N GLN A 222 45.54 29.95 -41.71
CA GLN A 222 46.81 29.66 -42.37
C GLN A 222 46.78 30.11 -43.86
N PHE A 223 45.68 29.79 -44.57
CA PHE A 223 45.51 30.23 -45.95
C PHE A 223 45.54 31.75 -46.06
N THR A 224 44.84 32.46 -45.21
CA THR A 224 44.82 33.93 -45.19
C THR A 224 46.20 34.53 -44.88
N SER A 225 46.99 33.91 -44.02
CA SER A 225 48.37 34.30 -43.70
C SER A 225 49.29 34.08 -44.91
N ASP A 226 49.19 32.91 -45.54
CA ASP A 226 50.02 32.57 -46.70
C ASP A 226 49.74 33.52 -47.88
N VAL A 227 48.48 33.82 -48.17
CA VAL A 227 48.09 34.79 -49.22
C VAL A 227 48.55 36.21 -48.86
N SER A 228 48.57 36.62 -47.62
CA SER A 228 49.05 37.93 -47.16
C SER A 228 50.55 38.07 -47.19
N HIS A 229 51.29 36.96 -47.25
CA HIS A 229 52.77 36.94 -47.36
C HIS A 229 53.25 36.92 -48.83
N GLU A 230 52.39 36.53 -49.79
CA GLU A 230 52.70 36.50 -51.22
C GLU A 230 52.33 37.81 -51.96
N LEU A 231 51.64 38.75 -51.27
CA LEU A 231 51.31 40.09 -51.78
C LEU A 231 52.30 41.15 -51.22
#